data_3d0a3cb8fc969950ac59b56665ba18fd
#
_entry.id   3d0a3cb8fc969950ac59b56665ba18fd
#
_cell.length_a   1.000
_cell.length_b   1.000
_cell.length_c   1.000
_cell.angle_alpha   90.00
_cell.angle_beta   90.00
_cell.angle_gamma   90.00
#
_symmetry.space_group_name_H-M   'P 1'
#
loop_
_entity.id
_entity.type
_entity.pdbx_description
1 polymer ?
#
loop_
_entity_poly.entity_id
_entity_poly.type
_entity_poly.pdbx_seq_one_letter_code
_entity_poly.pdbx_strand_id
1 'polypeptide(L)'
;MMGKKDNAERTQMEMASLEDLVPRNHLVRKLDEAIDMSFIYEEVKDLYSDFGRESIDPVVLIKIAMIQYIFGIPSMRKTIREIEVNFAYRWYLGYGMHEEIPHFSTFGKNYSRRFKDTDLFEKIFAKILSEVAANGFLDTESLFIDGTHIKASANSHKYRNEVIRKEARSYEKELQEEIERDRQEHGKKPLKEKEKEPEMITQKVSTTDPDSGWFHKGEHKQVFAYAANTCCDKNHYVLDFEVTAGNVHDSVSFWHLYRRLKQNWKYGVYYVMDAGYKIPAIARQLIKDGKTPVMPYKRPMTKAGYFKKYDYVYDEFFDCYLCPNHRVLHYTTTNREGYREYKSDWLVCQNCPYRDRCTNSKDDVKVITRHVWENYMEQVEDIRHTTGMKERYKQRKETIERVFADAKEKHGMRYTQYRGLAKIKMELNLLFGCMNLKKLAIWKWRIKW
;
A
#
# COMPACT_ATOMS: atom_id res chain seq x y z
N MET A 1 48.94 -18.08 16.58
CA MET A 1 48.70 -18.65 17.95
C MET A 1 47.20 -18.63 18.21
N MET A 2 46.58 -19.78 18.58
CA MET A 2 45.17 -19.86 18.93
C MET A 2 45.03 -19.52 20.42
N GLY A 3 44.36 -18.42 20.74
CA GLY A 3 44.06 -17.99 22.11
C GLY A 3 42.90 -18.85 22.67
N LYS A 4 42.99 -19.29 23.90
CA LYS A 4 41.90 -19.90 24.67
C LYS A 4 41.38 -18.85 25.66
N LYS A 5 40.03 -18.59 25.67
CA LYS A 5 39.41 -17.70 26.65
C LYS A 5 39.05 -18.50 27.91
N ASP A 6 39.47 -18.02 29.07
CA ASP A 6 39.08 -18.56 30.37
C ASP A 6 37.63 -18.13 30.70
N ASN A 7 36.89 -19.02 31.36
CA ASN A 7 35.51 -18.72 31.82
C ASN A 7 35.49 -18.20 33.27
N ALA A 8 36.65 -18.08 33.95
CA ALA A 8 36.73 -17.55 35.32
C ALA A 8 36.19 -16.14 35.49
N GLU A 9 36.32 -15.28 34.44
CA GLU A 9 35.78 -13.92 34.41
C GLU A 9 34.26 -13.85 34.52
N ARG A 10 33.51 -14.95 34.27
CA ARG A 10 32.04 -14.97 34.38
C ARG A 10 31.52 -14.77 35.80
N THR A 11 32.32 -15.09 36.79
CA THR A 11 31.99 -14.99 38.22
C THR A 11 32.62 -13.80 38.89
N GLN A 12 33.39 -13.01 38.15
CA GLN A 12 33.98 -11.77 38.65
C GLN A 12 32.89 -10.74 38.98
N MET A 13 32.95 -10.18 40.18
CA MET A 13 32.04 -9.08 40.57
C MET A 13 32.58 -7.77 40.02
N GLU A 14 31.72 -7.09 39.23
CA GLU A 14 31.98 -5.76 38.70
C GLU A 14 30.86 -4.80 39.14
N MET A 15 31.22 -3.56 39.53
CA MET A 15 30.25 -2.49 39.77
C MET A 15 30.04 -1.70 38.48
N ALA A 16 28.86 -1.85 37.89
CA ALA A 16 28.48 -1.11 36.69
C ALA A 16 26.99 -0.74 36.71
N SER A 17 26.64 0.42 36.19
CA SER A 17 25.25 0.81 35.93
C SER A 17 24.81 0.36 34.53
N LEU A 18 23.51 0.29 34.27
CA LEU A 18 23.00 0.08 32.90
C LEU A 18 23.48 1.19 31.95
N GLU A 19 23.68 2.40 32.48
CA GLU A 19 24.19 3.54 31.71
C GLU A 19 25.62 3.26 31.19
N ASP A 20 26.46 2.59 32.00
CA ASP A 20 27.83 2.24 31.62
C ASP A 20 27.89 1.07 30.64
N LEU A 21 26.97 0.10 30.80
CA LEU A 21 26.95 -1.14 30.01
C LEU A 21 26.44 -0.96 28.58
N VAL A 22 25.62 0.08 28.33
CA VAL A 22 25.07 0.34 26.98
C VAL A 22 25.97 1.32 26.23
N PRO A 23 26.64 0.93 25.14
CA PRO A 23 27.53 1.81 24.39
C PRO A 23 26.83 3.07 23.91
N ARG A 24 27.53 4.23 23.93
CA ARG A 24 26.98 5.53 23.53
C ARG A 24 26.42 5.55 22.10
N ASN A 25 27.03 4.79 21.19
CA ASN A 25 26.61 4.68 19.80
C ASN A 25 25.56 3.56 19.55
N HIS A 26 25.06 2.90 20.60
CA HIS A 26 24.06 1.83 20.45
C HIS A 26 22.73 2.37 19.90
N LEU A 27 22.02 1.56 19.09
CA LEU A 27 20.78 1.98 18.43
C LEU A 27 19.71 2.44 19.42
N VAL A 28 19.57 1.81 20.58
CA VAL A 28 18.54 2.18 21.56
C VAL A 28 18.72 3.61 22.07
N ARG A 29 19.98 4.10 22.25
CA ARG A 29 20.24 5.50 22.63
C ARG A 29 19.84 6.47 21.52
N LYS A 30 20.17 6.12 20.28
CA LYS A 30 19.76 6.91 19.12
C LYS A 30 18.25 7.01 19.00
N LEU A 31 17.52 5.92 19.30
CA LEU A 31 16.05 5.90 19.31
C LEU A 31 15.48 6.79 20.42
N ASP A 32 16.04 6.71 21.61
CA ASP A 32 15.59 7.52 22.76
C ASP A 32 15.83 9.03 22.55
N GLU A 33 16.98 9.39 21.96
CA GLU A 33 17.28 10.78 21.57
C GLU A 33 16.47 11.29 20.36
N ALA A 34 15.93 10.38 19.53
CA ALA A 34 15.28 10.76 18.28
C ALA A 34 13.90 11.36 18.49
N ILE A 35 13.16 10.90 19.50
CA ILE A 35 11.78 11.27 19.75
C ILE A 35 11.43 11.18 21.24
N ASP A 36 10.77 12.22 21.76
CA ASP A 36 10.11 12.15 23.07
C ASP A 36 8.75 11.44 22.91
N MET A 37 8.56 10.38 23.68
CA MET A 37 7.33 9.58 23.68
C MET A 37 6.34 9.99 24.78
N SER A 38 6.61 11.04 25.54
CA SER A 38 5.77 11.52 26.65
C SER A 38 4.36 11.94 26.20
N PHE A 39 4.20 12.33 24.95
CA PHE A 39 2.89 12.67 24.37
C PHE A 39 1.85 11.52 24.51
N ILE A 40 2.31 10.27 24.64
CA ILE A 40 1.44 9.10 24.82
C ILE A 40 0.63 9.25 26.11
N TYR A 41 1.19 9.83 27.18
CA TYR A 41 0.45 10.00 28.45
C TYR A 41 -0.83 10.83 28.24
N GLU A 42 -0.72 11.94 27.50
CA GLU A 42 -1.88 12.78 27.19
C GLU A 42 -2.92 12.06 26.32
N GLU A 43 -2.45 11.24 25.36
CA GLU A 43 -3.35 10.50 24.46
C GLU A 43 -4.12 9.38 25.15
N VAL A 44 -3.63 8.87 26.28
CA VAL A 44 -4.24 7.71 26.94
C VAL A 44 -4.79 8.01 28.34
N LYS A 45 -4.61 9.22 28.87
CA LYS A 45 -5.02 9.54 30.26
C LYS A 45 -6.45 9.16 30.57
N ASP A 46 -7.39 9.45 29.67
CA ASP A 46 -8.81 9.18 29.83
C ASP A 46 -9.16 7.67 29.76
N LEU A 47 -8.20 6.83 29.37
CA LEU A 47 -8.33 5.36 29.31
C LEU A 47 -7.88 4.67 30.62
N TYR A 48 -7.35 5.44 31.57
CA TYR A 48 -6.85 4.96 32.85
C TYR A 48 -7.73 5.51 33.99
N SER A 49 -7.98 4.67 34.99
CA SER A 49 -8.74 5.06 36.16
C SER A 49 -7.85 5.74 37.19
N ASP A 50 -8.36 6.75 37.88
CA ASP A 50 -7.67 7.42 38.97
C ASP A 50 -7.58 6.54 40.24
N PHE A 51 -8.33 5.42 40.29
CA PHE A 51 -8.39 4.53 41.43
C PHE A 51 -8.01 3.10 41.05
N GLY A 52 -7.37 2.39 41.97
CA GLY A 52 -7.05 0.98 41.85
C GLY A 52 -5.53 0.72 41.83
N ARG A 53 -5.17 -0.53 41.48
CA ARG A 53 -3.76 -0.91 41.36
C ARG A 53 -3.10 -0.19 40.19
N GLU A 54 -1.92 0.35 40.38
CA GLU A 54 -1.12 0.93 39.31
C GLU A 54 -0.94 -0.03 38.14
N SER A 55 -1.17 0.47 36.96
CA SER A 55 -0.96 -0.28 35.72
C SER A 55 0.47 -0.06 35.21
N ILE A 56 0.89 -0.90 34.26
CA ILE A 56 2.16 -0.68 33.58
C ILE A 56 2.10 0.65 32.85
N ASP A 57 3.20 1.39 32.91
CA ASP A 57 3.42 2.64 32.20
C ASP A 57 3.07 2.47 30.72
N PRO A 58 2.16 3.29 30.13
CA PRO A 58 1.77 3.18 28.73
C PRO A 58 2.92 3.42 27.75
N VAL A 59 3.86 4.29 28.06
CA VAL A 59 5.03 4.56 27.21
C VAL A 59 5.94 3.32 27.18
N VAL A 60 6.19 2.72 28.33
CA VAL A 60 6.96 1.47 28.44
C VAL A 60 6.28 0.35 27.66
N LEU A 61 4.96 0.22 27.78
CA LEU A 61 4.19 -0.80 27.08
C LEU A 61 4.28 -0.67 25.56
N ILE A 62 4.22 0.56 25.04
CA ILE A 62 4.40 0.85 23.62
C ILE A 62 5.86 0.62 23.20
N LYS A 63 6.85 1.08 23.97
CA LYS A 63 8.28 0.83 23.70
C LYS A 63 8.60 -0.68 23.63
N ILE A 64 7.97 -1.52 24.47
CA ILE A 64 8.09 -2.98 24.37
C ILE A 64 7.63 -3.50 23.02
N ALA A 65 6.46 -3.05 22.53
CA ALA A 65 5.98 -3.42 21.20
C ALA A 65 6.88 -2.90 20.09
N MET A 66 7.43 -1.68 20.24
CA MET A 66 8.37 -1.11 19.27
C MET A 66 9.69 -1.90 19.19
N ILE A 67 10.23 -2.42 20.30
CA ILE A 67 11.41 -3.30 20.31
C ILE A 67 11.17 -4.50 19.39
N GLN A 68 9.98 -5.11 19.43
CA GLN A 68 9.63 -6.22 18.56
C GLN A 68 9.85 -5.89 17.08
N TYR A 69 9.31 -4.76 16.62
CA TYR A 69 9.40 -4.37 15.22
C TYR A 69 10.76 -3.80 14.82
N ILE A 70 11.38 -2.96 15.67
CA ILE A 70 12.69 -2.33 15.38
C ILE A 70 13.79 -3.39 15.18
N PHE A 71 13.75 -4.43 15.99
CA PHE A 71 14.78 -5.51 15.97
C PHE A 71 14.32 -6.78 15.24
N GLY A 72 13.09 -6.77 14.66
CA GLY A 72 12.58 -7.89 13.87
C GLY A 72 12.34 -9.16 14.69
N ILE A 73 11.99 -9.02 15.97
CA ILE A 73 11.72 -10.15 16.84
C ILE A 73 10.35 -10.75 16.46
N PRO A 74 10.25 -12.08 16.23
CA PRO A 74 9.08 -12.67 15.58
C PRO A 74 7.80 -12.74 16.43
N SER A 75 7.87 -12.50 17.74
CA SER A 75 6.68 -12.54 18.61
C SER A 75 6.89 -11.79 19.93
N MET A 76 5.81 -11.30 20.52
CA MET A 76 5.82 -10.65 21.85
C MET A 76 6.42 -11.56 22.94
N ARG A 77 6.12 -12.87 22.91
CA ARG A 77 6.73 -13.82 23.86
C ARG A 77 8.26 -13.86 23.76
N LYS A 78 8.80 -13.85 22.54
CA LYS A 78 10.25 -13.81 22.33
C LYS A 78 10.81 -12.44 22.70
N THR A 79 10.09 -11.36 22.41
CA THR A 79 10.47 -9.99 22.79
C THR A 79 10.67 -9.86 24.30
N ILE A 80 9.74 -10.35 25.11
CA ILE A 80 9.88 -10.33 26.57
C ILE A 80 11.10 -11.11 27.02
N ARG A 81 11.32 -12.33 26.50
CA ARG A 81 12.51 -13.15 26.85
C ARG A 81 13.83 -12.46 26.46
N GLU A 82 13.86 -11.76 25.34
CA GLU A 82 15.04 -10.97 24.96
C GLU A 82 15.25 -9.78 25.91
N ILE A 83 14.18 -9.08 26.32
CA ILE A 83 14.26 -7.96 27.28
C ILE A 83 14.76 -8.44 28.64
N GLU A 84 14.37 -9.63 29.11
CA GLU A 84 14.80 -10.20 30.40
C GLU A 84 16.31 -10.26 30.52
N VAL A 85 17.04 -10.50 29.42
CA VAL A 85 18.50 -10.75 29.42
C VAL A 85 19.31 -9.68 28.69
N ASN A 86 18.67 -8.70 28.03
CA ASN A 86 19.35 -7.68 27.22
C ASN A 86 19.39 -6.34 27.94
N PHE A 87 20.56 -5.94 28.42
CA PHE A 87 20.77 -4.68 29.14
C PHE A 87 20.42 -3.44 28.29
N ALA A 88 20.64 -3.46 26.98
CA ALA A 88 20.30 -2.33 26.12
C ALA A 88 18.76 -2.13 26.00
N TYR A 89 17.99 -3.21 25.97
CA TYR A 89 16.54 -3.12 25.96
C TYR A 89 16.00 -2.69 27.32
N ARG A 90 16.55 -3.19 28.43
CA ARG A 90 16.21 -2.74 29.79
C ARG A 90 16.48 -1.26 29.96
N TRP A 91 17.62 -0.79 29.53
CA TRP A 91 18.00 0.64 29.56
C TRP A 91 16.97 1.49 28.80
N TYR A 92 16.60 1.10 27.57
CA TYR A 92 15.65 1.81 26.73
C TYR A 92 14.25 1.90 27.35
N LEU A 93 13.87 0.91 28.14
CA LEU A 93 12.59 0.83 28.82
C LEU A 93 12.61 1.46 30.21
N GLY A 94 13.77 1.78 30.76
CA GLY A 94 13.92 2.31 32.11
C GLY A 94 13.86 1.25 33.22
N TYR A 95 13.95 -0.05 32.88
CA TYR A 95 13.96 -1.14 33.86
C TYR A 95 15.35 -1.33 34.49
N GLY A 96 15.39 -1.60 35.81
CA GLY A 96 16.60 -2.01 36.50
C GLY A 96 17.08 -3.43 36.08
N MET A 97 18.32 -3.79 36.47
CA MET A 97 18.96 -5.07 36.09
C MET A 97 18.14 -6.31 36.50
N HIS A 98 17.49 -6.26 37.66
CA HIS A 98 16.76 -7.37 38.26
C HIS A 98 15.25 -7.12 38.34
N GLU A 99 14.77 -6.01 37.79
CA GLU A 99 13.35 -5.67 37.79
C GLU A 99 12.57 -6.63 36.92
N GLU A 100 11.37 -7.02 37.37
CA GLU A 100 10.52 -7.96 36.67
C GLU A 100 9.93 -7.34 35.39
N ILE A 101 10.04 -8.05 34.28
CA ILE A 101 9.50 -7.64 33.00
C ILE A 101 8.04 -8.13 32.86
N PRO A 102 7.13 -7.31 32.30
CA PRO A 102 5.73 -7.67 32.15
C PRO A 102 5.53 -8.96 31.34
N HIS A 103 4.50 -9.73 31.68
CA HIS A 103 4.15 -10.92 30.92
C HIS A 103 3.78 -10.58 29.47
N PHE A 104 4.15 -11.43 28.53
CA PHE A 104 3.95 -11.20 27.09
C PHE A 104 2.49 -10.94 26.67
N SER A 105 1.49 -11.41 27.44
CA SER A 105 0.07 -11.14 27.15
C SER A 105 -0.40 -9.74 27.55
N THR A 106 0.42 -8.98 28.28
CA THR A 106 0.04 -7.70 28.86
C THR A 106 -0.28 -6.66 27.77
N PHE A 107 0.53 -6.58 26.72
CA PHE A 107 0.24 -5.72 25.59
C PHE A 107 -1.12 -6.04 24.96
N GLY A 108 -1.38 -7.32 24.64
CA GLY A 108 -2.65 -7.74 24.04
C GLY A 108 -3.87 -7.48 24.92
N LYS A 109 -3.72 -7.63 26.26
CA LYS A 109 -4.80 -7.31 27.22
C LYS A 109 -5.07 -5.81 27.25
N ASN A 110 -4.05 -4.96 27.30
CA ASN A 110 -4.19 -3.51 27.26
C ASN A 110 -4.76 -3.03 25.92
N TYR A 111 -4.28 -3.58 24.80
CA TYR A 111 -4.86 -3.30 23.50
C TYR A 111 -6.38 -3.56 23.50
N SER A 112 -6.80 -4.76 23.90
CA SER A 112 -8.21 -5.14 23.85
C SER A 112 -9.11 -4.36 24.81
N ARG A 113 -8.58 -3.89 25.94
CA ARG A 113 -9.33 -3.19 26.98
C ARG A 113 -9.35 -1.67 26.83
N ARG A 114 -8.28 -1.08 26.29
CA ARG A 114 -8.05 0.37 26.27
C ARG A 114 -7.83 0.93 24.88
N PHE A 115 -6.96 0.31 24.06
CA PHE A 115 -6.45 0.96 22.84
C PHE A 115 -7.20 0.58 21.57
N LYS A 116 -8.01 -0.48 21.58
CA LYS A 116 -8.66 -1.07 20.39
C LYS A 116 -9.50 -0.07 19.59
N ASP A 117 -10.24 0.78 20.29
CA ASP A 117 -11.19 1.71 19.68
C ASP A 117 -10.66 3.16 19.69
N THR A 118 -9.33 3.33 19.74
CA THR A 118 -8.64 4.62 19.70
C THR A 118 -7.77 4.76 18.46
N ASP A 119 -7.37 5.98 18.16
CA ASP A 119 -6.42 6.34 17.10
C ASP A 119 -4.97 6.44 17.59
N LEU A 120 -4.66 5.86 18.76
CA LEU A 120 -3.33 5.97 19.40
C LEU A 120 -2.19 5.57 18.47
N PHE A 121 -2.33 4.47 17.73
CA PHE A 121 -1.26 3.96 16.87
C PHE A 121 -1.06 4.80 15.62
N GLU A 122 -2.13 5.36 15.08
CA GLU A 122 -2.11 6.35 14.01
C GLU A 122 -1.39 7.63 14.48
N LYS A 123 -1.67 8.10 15.70
CA LYS A 123 -1.01 9.26 16.29
C LYS A 123 0.47 9.02 16.55
N ILE A 124 0.85 7.82 17.01
CA ILE A 124 2.27 7.45 17.15
C ILE A 124 2.98 7.49 15.79
N PHE A 125 2.39 6.89 14.77
CA PHE A 125 2.94 6.95 13.41
C PHE A 125 3.07 8.39 12.90
N ALA A 126 2.02 9.19 13.05
CA ALA A 126 2.01 10.59 12.64
C ALA A 126 3.04 11.45 13.41
N LYS A 127 3.19 11.23 14.71
CA LYS A 127 4.20 11.94 15.54
C LYS A 127 5.61 11.61 15.07
N ILE A 128 5.93 10.35 14.83
CA ILE A 128 7.24 9.95 14.28
C ILE A 128 7.48 10.63 12.93
N LEU A 129 6.48 10.66 12.06
CA LEU A 129 6.59 11.26 10.74
C LEU A 129 6.74 12.79 10.82
N SER A 130 6.08 13.45 11.78
CA SER A 130 6.26 14.88 12.02
C SER A 130 7.67 15.21 12.50
N GLU A 131 8.30 14.37 13.30
CA GLU A 131 9.70 14.51 13.69
C GLU A 131 10.66 14.34 12.49
N VAL A 132 10.36 13.41 11.58
CA VAL A 132 11.12 13.27 10.33
C VAL A 132 11.02 14.55 9.49
N ALA A 133 9.81 15.10 9.35
CA ALA A 133 9.57 16.35 8.62
C ALA A 133 10.27 17.56 9.26
N ALA A 134 10.18 17.70 10.59
CA ALA A 134 10.81 18.78 11.34
C ALA A 134 12.35 18.79 11.21
N ASN A 135 12.96 17.63 10.99
CA ASN A 135 14.40 17.50 10.73
C ASN A 135 14.78 17.65 9.24
N GLY A 136 13.83 17.95 8.35
CA GLY A 136 14.09 18.14 6.92
C GLY A 136 14.49 16.88 6.15
N PHE A 137 14.14 15.69 6.64
CA PHE A 137 14.55 14.41 6.04
C PHE A 137 13.59 13.87 4.98
N LEU A 138 12.44 14.54 4.76
CA LEU A 138 11.50 14.16 3.73
C LEU A 138 11.85 14.77 2.37
N ASP A 139 11.75 13.97 1.32
CA ASP A 139 11.78 14.41 -0.08
C ASP A 139 10.48 13.94 -0.76
N THR A 140 9.42 14.76 -0.62
CA THR A 140 8.06 14.43 -1.07
C THR A 140 7.73 14.93 -2.47
N GLU A 141 8.70 15.41 -3.25
CA GLU A 141 8.47 15.79 -4.65
C GLU A 141 7.93 14.60 -5.44
N SER A 142 8.49 13.40 -5.20
CA SER A 142 8.07 12.13 -5.80
C SER A 142 7.51 11.20 -4.74
N LEU A 143 6.27 10.77 -4.94
CA LEU A 143 5.55 9.82 -4.11
C LEU A 143 5.50 8.46 -4.81
N PHE A 144 6.11 7.46 -4.19
CA PHE A 144 6.17 6.10 -4.72
C PHE A 144 5.09 5.24 -4.07
N ILE A 145 4.13 4.75 -4.86
CA ILE A 145 2.98 3.98 -4.39
C ILE A 145 3.04 2.57 -4.97
N ASP A 146 2.88 1.58 -4.10
CA ASP A 146 2.80 0.17 -4.47
C ASP A 146 2.05 -0.65 -3.43
N GLY A 147 1.58 -1.83 -3.83
CA GLY A 147 0.90 -2.79 -2.98
C GLY A 147 1.76 -4.01 -2.64
N THR A 148 1.65 -4.49 -1.42
CA THR A 148 2.27 -5.75 -1.02
C THR A 148 1.33 -6.58 -0.16
N HIS A 149 1.51 -7.92 -0.15
CA HIS A 149 0.67 -8.83 0.60
C HIS A 149 1.37 -9.34 1.86
N ILE A 150 0.59 -9.44 2.93
CA ILE A 150 0.98 -9.98 4.23
C ILE A 150 0.16 -11.25 4.44
N LYS A 151 0.82 -12.38 4.67
CA LYS A 151 0.13 -13.64 4.90
C LYS A 151 -0.65 -13.57 6.21
N ALA A 152 -1.95 -13.86 6.15
CA ALA A 152 -2.83 -13.84 7.31
C ALA A 152 -2.61 -15.05 8.24
N SER A 153 -2.96 -14.88 9.52
CA SER A 153 -3.02 -15.95 10.52
C SER A 153 -4.29 -16.80 10.32
N ALA A 154 -4.45 -17.33 9.11
CA ALA A 154 -5.62 -18.09 8.68
C ALA A 154 -5.22 -19.43 8.08
N ASN A 155 -6.04 -20.46 8.35
CA ASN A 155 -5.86 -21.77 7.76
C ASN A 155 -6.46 -21.77 6.33
N SER A 156 -5.64 -22.05 5.32
CA SER A 156 -6.04 -22.06 3.91
C SER A 156 -7.09 -23.12 3.56
N HIS A 157 -7.23 -24.16 4.39
CA HIS A 157 -8.20 -25.25 4.22
C HIS A 157 -9.51 -25.03 5.00
N LYS A 158 -9.59 -24.00 5.86
CA LYS A 158 -10.78 -23.65 6.64
C LYS A 158 -11.44 -22.41 6.07
N TYR A 159 -12.31 -22.59 5.10
CA TYR A 159 -13.06 -21.52 4.46
C TYR A 159 -14.49 -21.96 4.14
N ARG A 160 -15.34 -20.96 3.87
CA ARG A 160 -16.68 -21.13 3.28
C ARG A 160 -16.77 -20.29 2.02
N ASN A 161 -17.60 -20.72 1.09
CA ASN A 161 -17.91 -19.91 -0.07
C ASN A 161 -19.09 -18.99 0.31
N GLU A 162 -18.90 -17.70 0.18
CA GLU A 162 -19.95 -16.71 0.42
C GLU A 162 -20.24 -15.93 -0.85
N VAL A 163 -21.52 -15.63 -1.02
CA VAL A 163 -21.98 -14.71 -2.06
C VAL A 163 -22.01 -13.33 -1.45
N ILE A 164 -21.12 -12.47 -1.91
CA ILE A 164 -20.99 -11.11 -1.42
C ILE A 164 -21.30 -10.09 -2.50
N ARG A 165 -21.73 -8.92 -2.08
CA ARG A 165 -21.94 -7.79 -2.97
C ARG A 165 -20.59 -7.23 -3.39
N LYS A 166 -20.39 -7.06 -4.70
CA LYS A 166 -19.21 -6.35 -5.23
C LYS A 166 -19.31 -4.87 -4.86
N GLU A 167 -18.24 -4.32 -4.32
CA GLU A 167 -18.18 -2.89 -3.98
C GLU A 167 -18.31 -2.02 -5.23
N ALA A 168 -19.10 -0.96 -5.12
CA ALA A 168 -19.22 0.05 -6.18
C ALA A 168 -17.89 0.80 -6.34
N ARG A 169 -17.55 1.15 -7.58
CA ARG A 169 -16.36 1.96 -7.86
C ARG A 169 -16.56 3.38 -7.33
N SER A 170 -15.57 3.92 -6.64
CA SER A 170 -15.64 5.28 -6.05
C SER A 170 -15.91 6.40 -7.07
N TYR A 171 -15.62 6.17 -8.35
CA TYR A 171 -15.81 7.09 -9.47
C TYR A 171 -17.03 6.76 -10.34
N GLU A 172 -17.89 5.84 -9.92
CA GLU A 172 -19.03 5.34 -10.73
C GLU A 172 -19.98 6.46 -11.14
N LYS A 173 -20.30 7.36 -10.23
CA LYS A 173 -21.21 8.49 -10.50
C LYS A 173 -20.63 9.42 -11.57
N GLU A 174 -19.37 9.81 -11.43
CA GLU A 174 -18.69 10.68 -12.40
C GLU A 174 -18.57 10.03 -13.77
N LEU A 175 -18.37 8.69 -13.80
CA LEU A 175 -18.32 7.94 -15.03
C LEU A 175 -19.69 7.92 -15.72
N GLN A 176 -20.78 7.75 -14.98
CA GLN A 176 -22.14 7.77 -15.55
C GLN A 176 -22.46 9.15 -16.14
N GLU A 177 -22.17 10.23 -15.43
CA GLU A 177 -22.36 11.60 -15.91
C GLU A 177 -21.58 11.84 -17.22
N GLU A 178 -20.35 11.33 -17.32
CA GLU A 178 -19.55 11.44 -18.54
C GLU A 178 -20.10 10.62 -19.69
N ILE A 179 -20.57 9.39 -19.43
CA ILE A 179 -21.19 8.53 -20.42
C ILE A 179 -22.46 9.20 -20.99
N GLU A 180 -23.30 9.77 -20.16
CA GLU A 180 -24.53 10.44 -20.57
C GLU A 180 -24.23 11.66 -21.43
N ARG A 181 -23.24 12.48 -21.03
CA ARG A 181 -22.78 13.63 -21.82
C ARG A 181 -22.26 13.19 -23.19
N ASP A 182 -21.37 12.21 -23.22
CA ASP A 182 -20.79 11.66 -24.43
C ASP A 182 -21.86 11.11 -25.38
N ARG A 183 -22.83 10.41 -24.86
CA ARG A 183 -23.96 9.90 -25.65
C ARG A 183 -24.85 11.03 -26.23
N GLN A 184 -25.10 12.07 -25.44
CA GLN A 184 -25.85 13.22 -25.85
C GLN A 184 -25.14 13.98 -27.00
N GLU A 185 -23.83 14.20 -26.88
CA GLU A 185 -22.98 14.82 -27.91
C GLU A 185 -23.04 14.04 -29.23
N HIS A 186 -23.15 12.72 -29.18
CA HIS A 186 -23.27 11.83 -30.35
C HIS A 186 -24.75 11.58 -30.78
N GLY A 187 -25.70 12.30 -30.25
CA GLY A 187 -27.12 12.16 -30.61
C GLY A 187 -27.74 10.80 -30.22
N LYS A 188 -27.15 10.11 -29.24
CA LYS A 188 -27.65 8.82 -28.75
C LYS A 188 -28.62 9.02 -27.58
N LYS A 189 -29.64 8.16 -27.51
CA LYS A 189 -30.58 8.16 -26.38
C LYS A 189 -29.85 7.82 -25.07
N PRO A 190 -30.26 8.40 -23.91
CA PRO A 190 -29.77 8.03 -22.61
C PRO A 190 -29.83 6.50 -22.42
N LEU A 191 -28.90 5.97 -21.63
CA LEU A 191 -28.97 4.56 -21.27
C LEU A 191 -30.21 4.35 -20.39
N LYS A 192 -31.03 3.35 -20.73
CA LYS A 192 -32.15 2.95 -19.85
C LYS A 192 -31.61 2.65 -18.47
N GLU A 193 -32.21 3.25 -17.45
CA GLU A 193 -31.96 2.83 -16.08
C GLU A 193 -32.24 1.33 -15.98
N LYS A 194 -31.22 0.55 -15.81
CA LYS A 194 -31.37 -0.82 -15.25
C LYS A 194 -31.24 -0.63 -13.75
N GLU A 195 -32.24 -1.03 -12.99
CA GLU A 195 -32.01 -1.37 -11.59
C GLU A 195 -30.80 -2.30 -11.58
N LYS A 196 -29.65 -1.75 -11.21
CA LYS A 196 -28.44 -2.56 -11.05
C LYS A 196 -28.68 -3.43 -9.83
N GLU A 197 -29.18 -4.63 -10.03
CA GLU A 197 -28.99 -5.64 -9.01
C GLU A 197 -27.51 -5.66 -8.65
N PRO A 198 -27.17 -5.56 -7.37
CA PRO A 198 -25.78 -5.56 -6.96
C PRO A 198 -25.09 -6.80 -7.52
N GLU A 199 -24.00 -6.59 -8.25
CA GLU A 199 -23.22 -7.71 -8.79
C GLU A 199 -22.74 -8.57 -7.63
N MET A 200 -23.28 -9.79 -7.55
CA MET A 200 -22.95 -10.76 -6.52
C MET A 200 -21.83 -11.64 -7.02
N ILE A 201 -20.78 -11.75 -6.22
CA ILE A 201 -19.64 -12.63 -6.51
C ILE A 201 -19.50 -13.69 -5.44
N THR A 202 -19.18 -14.90 -5.82
CA THR A 202 -18.85 -15.98 -4.87
C THR A 202 -17.35 -15.92 -4.57
N GLN A 203 -17.01 -15.76 -3.29
CA GLN A 203 -15.61 -15.78 -2.88
C GLN A 203 -15.37 -16.68 -1.68
N LYS A 204 -14.14 -17.15 -1.53
CA LYS A 204 -13.67 -17.89 -0.36
C LYS A 204 -13.44 -16.94 0.80
N VAL A 205 -14.14 -17.17 1.91
CA VAL A 205 -13.99 -16.41 3.16
C VAL A 205 -13.41 -17.34 4.23
N SER A 206 -12.35 -16.92 4.89
CA SER A 206 -11.74 -17.70 5.97
C SER A 206 -12.68 -17.79 7.17
N THR A 207 -12.84 -18.99 7.75
CA THR A 207 -13.59 -19.16 8.99
C THR A 207 -12.81 -18.76 10.24
N THR A 208 -11.48 -18.61 10.12
CA THR A 208 -10.59 -18.25 11.25
C THR A 208 -10.21 -16.78 11.26
N ASP A 209 -10.27 -16.10 10.11
CA ASP A 209 -9.97 -14.68 9.94
C ASP A 209 -10.78 -14.12 8.76
N PRO A 210 -12.07 -13.81 8.97
CA PRO A 210 -12.99 -13.40 7.91
C PRO A 210 -12.58 -12.13 7.17
N ASP A 211 -11.85 -11.22 7.82
CA ASP A 211 -11.39 -9.97 7.21
C ASP A 211 -10.23 -10.18 6.22
N SER A 212 -9.60 -11.36 6.23
CA SER A 212 -8.55 -11.68 5.27
C SER A 212 -9.13 -12.08 3.92
N GLY A 213 -8.45 -11.71 2.83
CA GLY A 213 -8.85 -12.05 1.46
C GLY A 213 -8.08 -13.24 0.89
N TRP A 214 -8.76 -14.04 0.07
CA TRP A 214 -8.12 -15.12 -0.66
C TRP A 214 -7.25 -14.57 -1.79
N PHE A 215 -5.94 -14.62 -1.58
CA PHE A 215 -4.95 -14.13 -2.53
C PHE A 215 -4.38 -15.25 -3.38
N HIS A 216 -4.32 -14.99 -4.70
CA HIS A 216 -3.78 -15.93 -5.68
C HIS A 216 -2.71 -15.23 -6.51
N LYS A 217 -1.49 -15.77 -6.51
CA LYS A 217 -0.39 -15.30 -7.35
C LYS A 217 0.29 -16.46 -8.05
N GLY A 218 0.01 -16.60 -9.35
CA GLY A 218 0.48 -17.73 -10.14
C GLY A 218 -0.10 -19.07 -9.65
N GLU A 219 0.38 -20.17 -10.18
CA GLU A 219 -0.14 -21.51 -9.87
C GLU A 219 0.18 -22.01 -8.47
N HIS A 220 1.18 -21.44 -7.80
CA HIS A 220 1.75 -22.03 -6.59
C HIS A 220 1.47 -21.28 -5.29
N LYS A 221 0.88 -20.09 -5.33
CA LYS A 221 0.65 -19.29 -4.11
C LYS A 221 -0.82 -18.94 -3.94
N GLN A 222 -1.50 -19.74 -3.13
CA GLN A 222 -2.90 -19.55 -2.74
C GLN A 222 -3.00 -19.49 -1.22
N VAL A 223 -3.20 -18.32 -0.67
CA VAL A 223 -3.24 -18.09 0.79
C VAL A 223 -4.23 -16.98 1.12
N PHE A 224 -4.76 -17.01 2.35
CA PHE A 224 -5.41 -15.84 2.91
C PHE A 224 -4.35 -14.78 3.25
N ALA A 225 -4.62 -13.55 2.87
CA ALA A 225 -3.69 -12.43 3.04
C ALA A 225 -4.43 -11.11 3.25
N TYR A 226 -3.69 -10.13 3.73
CA TYR A 226 -4.03 -8.71 3.66
C TYR A 226 -3.16 -8.02 2.62
N ALA A 227 -3.69 -6.99 1.98
CA ALA A 227 -2.94 -6.12 1.10
C ALA A 227 -2.64 -4.80 1.82
N ALA A 228 -1.38 -4.35 1.76
CA ALA A 228 -0.94 -3.06 2.24
C ALA A 228 -0.51 -2.22 1.04
N ASN A 229 -1.34 -1.26 0.65
CA ASN A 229 -1.02 -0.25 -0.35
C ASN A 229 -0.32 0.89 0.37
N THR A 230 0.94 1.13 0.06
CA THR A 230 1.85 1.98 0.82
C THR A 230 2.42 3.06 -0.08
N CYS A 231 2.54 4.27 0.48
CA CYS A 231 3.24 5.39 -0.14
C CYS A 231 4.52 5.69 0.64
N CYS A 232 5.63 5.83 -0.06
CA CYS A 232 6.87 6.36 0.54
C CYS A 232 7.42 7.53 -0.28
N ASP A 233 8.28 8.31 0.35
CA ASP A 233 9.07 9.35 -0.30
C ASP A 233 10.34 8.78 -0.96
N LYS A 234 11.11 9.64 -1.61
CA LYS A 234 12.38 9.28 -2.24
C LYS A 234 13.45 8.82 -1.22
N ASN A 235 13.35 9.28 0.01
CA ASN A 235 14.22 8.91 1.11
C ASN A 235 13.76 7.65 1.83
N HIS A 236 12.78 6.90 1.32
CA HIS A 236 12.23 5.66 1.86
C HIS A 236 11.51 5.83 3.23
N TYR A 237 11.03 7.01 3.55
CA TYR A 237 10.11 7.18 4.66
C TYR A 237 8.70 6.80 4.22
N VAL A 238 8.05 5.94 4.98
CA VAL A 238 6.65 5.60 4.74
C VAL A 238 5.80 6.80 5.17
N LEU A 239 5.04 7.35 4.23
CA LEU A 239 4.23 8.55 4.43
C LEU A 239 2.80 8.21 4.84
N ASP A 240 2.22 7.18 4.24
CA ASP A 240 0.87 6.70 4.51
C ASP A 240 0.68 5.29 3.91
N PHE A 241 -0.35 4.59 4.34
CA PHE A 241 -0.70 3.28 3.81
C PHE A 241 -2.19 2.97 4.00
N GLU A 242 -2.73 2.09 3.16
CA GLU A 242 -4.09 1.56 3.27
C GLU A 242 -4.04 0.04 3.38
N VAL A 243 -4.82 -0.53 4.29
CA VAL A 243 -4.90 -1.98 4.51
C VAL A 243 -6.27 -2.49 4.06
N THR A 244 -6.27 -3.50 3.23
CA THR A 244 -7.48 -4.16 2.74
C THR A 244 -7.34 -5.68 2.81
N ALA A 245 -8.43 -6.39 2.57
CA ALA A 245 -8.37 -7.81 2.30
C ALA A 245 -7.50 -8.09 1.07
N GLY A 246 -6.75 -9.19 1.07
CA GLY A 246 -5.74 -9.48 0.04
C GLY A 246 -6.26 -9.73 -1.37
N ASN A 247 -7.56 -9.86 -1.55
CA ASN A 247 -8.25 -10.00 -2.84
C ASN A 247 -8.79 -8.66 -3.39
N VAL A 248 -8.65 -7.56 -2.66
CA VAL A 248 -9.03 -6.22 -3.13
C VAL A 248 -7.94 -5.73 -4.10
N HIS A 249 -8.39 -5.26 -5.28
CA HIS A 249 -7.47 -4.76 -6.30
C HIS A 249 -6.87 -3.40 -5.90
N ASP A 250 -5.61 -3.17 -6.22
CA ASP A 250 -4.86 -1.95 -5.86
C ASP A 250 -5.55 -0.66 -6.32
N SER A 251 -6.23 -0.69 -7.47
CA SER A 251 -7.00 0.45 -7.98
C SER A 251 -8.23 0.82 -7.14
N VAL A 252 -8.71 -0.07 -6.27
CA VAL A 252 -9.81 0.20 -5.34
C VAL A 252 -9.27 0.85 -4.07
N SER A 253 -8.24 0.26 -3.48
CA SER A 253 -7.60 0.77 -2.26
C SER A 253 -6.89 2.13 -2.47
N PHE A 254 -6.48 2.43 -3.70
CA PHE A 254 -5.84 3.69 -4.10
C PHE A 254 -6.63 4.93 -3.64
N TRP A 255 -7.97 4.95 -3.76
CA TRP A 255 -8.77 6.14 -3.52
C TRP A 255 -8.75 6.62 -2.07
N HIS A 256 -8.75 5.69 -1.11
CA HIS A 256 -8.64 6.02 0.31
C HIS A 256 -7.25 6.55 0.65
N LEU A 257 -6.21 5.90 0.16
CA LEU A 257 -4.83 6.35 0.31
C LEU A 257 -4.61 7.71 -0.35
N TYR A 258 -5.04 7.88 -1.60
CA TYR A 258 -4.85 9.11 -2.36
C TYR A 258 -5.52 10.33 -1.72
N ARG A 259 -6.73 10.16 -1.17
CA ARG A 259 -7.44 11.24 -0.47
C ARG A 259 -6.60 11.79 0.70
N ARG A 260 -6.01 10.91 1.51
CA ARG A 260 -5.15 11.31 2.62
C ARG A 260 -3.84 11.92 2.14
N LEU A 261 -3.21 11.32 1.11
CA LEU A 261 -1.99 11.88 0.52
C LEU A 261 -2.21 13.29 -0.04
N LYS A 262 -3.31 13.54 -0.74
CA LYS A 262 -3.67 14.86 -1.25
C LYS A 262 -3.85 15.90 -0.14
N GLN A 263 -4.44 15.49 0.97
CA GLN A 263 -4.66 16.36 2.14
C GLN A 263 -3.36 16.68 2.88
N ASN A 264 -2.53 15.67 3.12
CA ASN A 264 -1.37 15.78 4.00
C ASN A 264 -0.08 16.15 3.24
N TRP A 265 0.05 15.75 1.97
CA TRP A 265 1.27 15.92 1.16
C TRP A 265 0.98 16.73 -0.11
N LYS A 266 0.50 17.97 0.05
CA LYS A 266 0.08 18.87 -1.04
C LYS A 266 1.16 19.14 -2.09
N TYR A 267 2.42 19.17 -1.67
CA TYR A 267 3.58 19.47 -2.52
C TYR A 267 4.08 18.27 -3.35
N GLY A 268 3.55 17.07 -3.15
CA GLY A 268 3.86 15.94 -4.01
C GLY A 268 3.43 16.20 -5.44
N VAL A 269 4.38 16.17 -6.37
CA VAL A 269 4.16 16.45 -7.80
C VAL A 269 4.01 15.15 -8.58
N TYR A 270 4.98 14.25 -8.43
CA TYR A 270 5.07 13.02 -9.20
C TYR A 270 4.52 11.83 -8.41
N TYR A 271 3.54 11.14 -8.99
CA TYR A 271 2.95 9.93 -8.42
C TYR A 271 3.45 8.72 -9.21
N VAL A 272 4.42 8.02 -8.64
CA VAL A 272 5.14 6.91 -9.29
C VAL A 272 4.51 5.58 -8.88
N MET A 273 3.85 4.92 -9.83
CA MET A 273 3.03 3.74 -9.56
C MET A 273 3.26 2.63 -10.60
N ASP A 274 2.86 1.40 -10.25
CA ASP A 274 2.97 0.27 -11.15
C ASP A 274 1.82 0.19 -12.19
N ALA A 275 1.82 -0.85 -13.02
CA ALA A 275 0.81 -1.07 -14.04
C ALA A 275 -0.59 -1.42 -13.46
N GLY A 276 -0.69 -1.85 -12.21
CA GLY A 276 -1.94 -2.14 -11.51
C GLY A 276 -2.79 -0.89 -11.30
N TYR A 277 -2.15 0.25 -11.09
CA TYR A 277 -2.81 1.55 -10.93
C TYR A 277 -3.13 2.26 -12.26
N LYS A 278 -2.65 1.75 -13.39
CA LYS A 278 -2.85 2.38 -14.70
C LYS A 278 -4.24 2.11 -15.26
N ILE A 279 -5.21 2.89 -14.77
CA ILE A 279 -6.61 2.90 -15.22
C ILE A 279 -7.06 4.32 -15.52
N PRO A 280 -8.04 4.53 -16.45
CA PRO A 280 -8.47 5.86 -16.88
C PRO A 280 -8.93 6.77 -15.72
N ALA A 281 -9.63 6.22 -14.73
CA ALA A 281 -10.13 6.99 -13.59
C ALA A 281 -8.99 7.56 -12.72
N ILE A 282 -7.94 6.77 -12.42
CA ILE A 282 -6.79 7.24 -11.64
C ILE A 282 -5.99 8.27 -12.43
N ALA A 283 -5.75 8.02 -13.73
CA ALA A 283 -5.05 8.96 -14.59
C ALA A 283 -5.77 10.32 -14.64
N ARG A 284 -7.09 10.30 -14.90
CA ARG A 284 -7.92 11.48 -14.91
C ARG A 284 -7.86 12.26 -13.58
N GLN A 285 -8.02 11.57 -12.46
CA GLN A 285 -8.02 12.22 -11.15
C GLN A 285 -6.69 12.93 -10.85
N LEU A 286 -5.57 12.23 -11.06
CA LEU A 286 -4.24 12.82 -10.83
C LEU A 286 -4.00 14.04 -11.71
N ILE A 287 -4.29 13.95 -13.01
CA ILE A 287 -4.09 15.06 -13.95
C ILE A 287 -4.99 16.23 -13.61
N LYS A 288 -6.28 16.01 -13.29
CA LYS A 288 -7.20 17.06 -12.84
C LYS A 288 -6.74 17.77 -11.56
N ASP A 289 -6.08 17.04 -10.67
CA ASP A 289 -5.51 17.59 -9.44
C ASP A 289 -4.13 18.25 -9.66
N GLY A 290 -3.69 18.40 -10.90
CA GLY A 290 -2.38 18.98 -11.25
C GLY A 290 -1.20 18.11 -10.85
N LYS A 291 -1.41 16.81 -10.70
CA LYS A 291 -0.37 15.82 -10.36
C LYS A 291 0.10 15.10 -11.61
N THR A 292 1.37 14.70 -11.61
CA THR A 292 2.01 14.01 -12.72
C THR A 292 2.07 12.50 -12.46
N PRO A 293 1.23 11.68 -13.12
CA PRO A 293 1.30 10.22 -12.99
C PRO A 293 2.49 9.65 -13.76
N VAL A 294 3.39 8.98 -13.06
CA VAL A 294 4.56 8.30 -13.64
C VAL A 294 4.31 6.78 -13.61
N MET A 295 3.84 6.26 -14.74
CA MET A 295 3.39 4.87 -14.86
C MET A 295 4.09 4.15 -16.02
N PRO A 296 4.23 2.80 -15.98
CA PRO A 296 4.90 2.06 -17.02
C PRO A 296 4.01 1.90 -18.26
N TYR A 297 4.64 1.49 -19.36
CA TYR A 297 3.88 1.00 -20.52
C TYR A 297 3.13 -0.29 -20.15
N LYS A 298 1.84 -0.35 -20.48
CA LYS A 298 1.02 -1.55 -20.35
C LYS A 298 0.82 -2.15 -21.73
N ARG A 299 1.45 -3.30 -21.96
CA ARG A 299 1.34 -3.97 -23.26
C ARG A 299 -0.11 -4.43 -23.51
N PRO A 300 -0.71 -4.09 -24.67
CA PRO A 300 -2.05 -4.60 -25.00
C PRO A 300 -2.05 -6.11 -25.11
N MET A 301 -3.04 -6.76 -24.51
CA MET A 301 -3.27 -8.20 -24.61
C MET A 301 -4.01 -8.51 -25.90
N THR A 302 -3.27 -8.57 -27.01
CA THR A 302 -3.80 -8.96 -28.31
C THR A 302 -3.29 -10.35 -28.67
N LYS A 303 -4.14 -11.20 -29.22
CA LYS A 303 -3.79 -12.54 -29.73
C LYS A 303 -2.63 -12.41 -30.73
N ALA A 304 -1.69 -13.35 -30.69
CA ALA A 304 -0.58 -13.37 -31.62
C ALA A 304 -1.08 -13.43 -33.06
N GLY A 305 -0.43 -12.66 -33.97
CA GLY A 305 -0.82 -12.56 -35.37
C GLY A 305 -1.91 -11.52 -35.69
N TYR A 306 -2.60 -10.98 -34.67
CA TYR A 306 -3.64 -9.95 -34.86
C TYR A 306 -3.09 -8.53 -34.71
N PHE A 307 -3.67 -7.62 -35.49
CA PHE A 307 -3.44 -6.18 -35.34
C PHE A 307 -3.74 -5.71 -33.92
N LYS A 308 -2.85 -4.90 -33.36
CA LYS A 308 -2.98 -4.32 -32.04
C LYS A 308 -3.75 -3.00 -32.13
N LYS A 309 -4.21 -2.50 -30.98
CA LYS A 309 -4.97 -1.23 -30.93
C LYS A 309 -4.21 -0.06 -31.58
N TYR A 310 -2.90 0.02 -31.44
CA TYR A 310 -2.07 1.06 -32.01
C TYR A 310 -1.85 0.98 -33.54
N ASP A 311 -2.21 -0.16 -34.16
CA ASP A 311 -2.23 -0.30 -35.63
C ASP A 311 -3.46 0.38 -36.25
N TYR A 312 -4.40 0.84 -35.42
CA TYR A 312 -5.58 1.63 -35.80
C TYR A 312 -5.37 3.06 -35.36
N VAL A 313 -5.44 4.01 -36.29
CA VAL A 313 -5.23 5.43 -36.02
C VAL A 313 -6.54 6.10 -35.65
N TYR A 314 -6.59 6.77 -34.49
CA TYR A 314 -7.74 7.57 -34.09
C TYR A 314 -7.61 8.96 -34.71
N ASP A 315 -8.68 9.39 -35.37
CA ASP A 315 -8.84 10.76 -35.87
C ASP A 315 -9.78 11.51 -34.93
N GLU A 316 -9.23 12.47 -34.18
CA GLU A 316 -9.97 13.24 -33.19
C GLU A 316 -10.98 14.22 -33.85
N PHE A 317 -10.65 14.76 -35.01
CA PHE A 317 -11.49 15.75 -35.70
C PHE A 317 -12.78 15.10 -36.24
N PHE A 318 -12.65 13.89 -36.82
CA PHE A 318 -13.81 13.15 -37.37
C PHE A 318 -14.38 12.14 -36.37
N ASP A 319 -13.83 12.02 -35.18
CA ASP A 319 -14.19 11.01 -34.17
C ASP A 319 -14.38 9.61 -34.76
N CYS A 320 -13.33 9.12 -35.42
CA CYS A 320 -13.34 7.81 -36.06
C CYS A 320 -11.97 7.12 -35.94
N TYR A 321 -11.93 5.82 -36.24
CA TYR A 321 -10.68 5.10 -36.38
C TYR A 321 -10.42 4.77 -37.85
N LEU A 322 -9.16 4.86 -38.27
CA LEU A 322 -8.66 4.32 -39.53
C LEU A 322 -8.01 2.96 -39.29
N CYS A 323 -8.44 1.94 -40.03
CA CYS A 323 -7.85 0.60 -39.96
C CYS A 323 -6.54 0.54 -40.79
N PRO A 324 -5.72 -0.52 -40.63
CA PRO A 324 -4.50 -0.73 -41.45
C PRO A 324 -4.74 -0.79 -42.96
N ASN A 325 -5.97 -0.98 -43.41
CA ASN A 325 -6.39 -0.90 -44.80
C ASN A 325 -7.02 0.46 -45.16
N HIS A 326 -6.75 1.50 -44.40
CA HIS A 326 -7.24 2.88 -44.59
C HIS A 326 -8.76 3.01 -44.72
N ARG A 327 -9.52 2.11 -44.07
CA ARG A 327 -10.98 2.18 -44.01
C ARG A 327 -11.43 2.73 -42.65
N VAL A 328 -12.50 3.49 -42.68
CA VAL A 328 -13.04 4.18 -41.50
C VAL A 328 -13.88 3.20 -40.64
N LEU A 329 -13.65 3.23 -39.35
CA LEU A 329 -14.53 2.66 -38.33
C LEU A 329 -15.28 3.82 -37.68
N HIS A 330 -16.61 3.82 -37.81
CA HIS A 330 -17.45 4.89 -37.31
C HIS A 330 -17.89 4.63 -35.85
N TYR A 331 -18.07 5.69 -35.10
CA TYR A 331 -18.70 5.65 -33.78
C TYR A 331 -20.11 5.03 -33.89
N THR A 332 -20.41 4.10 -33.01
CA THR A 332 -21.72 3.45 -32.96
C THR A 332 -22.46 3.70 -31.66
N THR A 333 -21.78 3.60 -30.54
CA THR A 333 -22.39 3.77 -29.22
C THR A 333 -21.34 3.91 -28.15
N THR A 334 -21.72 4.45 -26.99
CA THR A 334 -20.94 4.38 -25.75
C THR A 334 -21.66 3.45 -24.80
N ASN A 335 -20.95 2.40 -24.35
CA ASN A 335 -21.51 1.37 -23.51
C ASN A 335 -21.54 1.78 -22.01
N ARG A 336 -22.14 0.94 -21.15
CA ARG A 336 -22.30 1.20 -19.71
C ARG A 336 -20.99 1.24 -18.92
N GLU A 337 -19.92 0.73 -19.50
CA GLU A 337 -18.59 0.73 -18.89
C GLU A 337 -17.75 1.96 -19.28
N GLY A 338 -18.33 2.87 -20.09
CA GLY A 338 -17.69 4.08 -20.56
C GLY A 338 -16.81 3.88 -21.79
N TYR A 339 -16.99 2.81 -22.54
CA TYR A 339 -16.26 2.62 -23.79
C TYR A 339 -17.12 3.05 -24.99
N ARG A 340 -16.60 3.98 -25.78
CA ARG A 340 -17.04 4.27 -27.14
C ARG A 340 -16.70 3.09 -28.03
N GLU A 341 -17.63 2.62 -28.83
CA GLU A 341 -17.45 1.52 -29.78
C GLU A 341 -17.44 2.07 -31.21
N TYR A 342 -16.35 1.78 -31.94
CA TYR A 342 -16.18 2.15 -33.34
C TYR A 342 -16.21 0.86 -34.15
N LYS A 343 -17.09 0.80 -35.16
CA LYS A 343 -17.33 -0.39 -35.97
C LYS A 343 -16.99 -0.17 -37.43
N SER A 344 -16.40 -1.18 -38.06
CA SER A 344 -16.17 -1.22 -39.48
C SER A 344 -17.44 -1.60 -40.24
N ASP A 345 -17.51 -1.25 -41.53
CA ASP A 345 -18.53 -1.75 -42.44
C ASP A 345 -18.21 -3.20 -42.82
N TRP A 346 -19.17 -4.12 -42.61
CA TRP A 346 -19.02 -5.53 -42.94
C TRP A 346 -18.85 -5.80 -44.44
N LEU A 347 -19.52 -5.00 -45.34
CA LEU A 347 -19.36 -5.11 -46.79
C LEU A 347 -17.91 -4.87 -47.24
N VAL A 348 -17.25 -3.92 -46.57
CA VAL A 348 -15.84 -3.62 -46.87
C VAL A 348 -14.91 -4.67 -46.30
N CYS A 349 -15.22 -5.19 -45.12
CA CYS A 349 -14.36 -6.15 -44.41
C CYS A 349 -14.46 -7.57 -44.94
N GLN A 350 -15.58 -7.97 -45.54
CA GLN A 350 -15.80 -9.29 -46.12
C GLN A 350 -14.72 -9.68 -47.13
N ASN A 351 -14.30 -8.72 -47.99
CA ASN A 351 -13.27 -8.94 -49.02
C ASN A 351 -11.91 -8.30 -48.67
N CYS A 352 -11.67 -8.01 -47.40
CA CYS A 352 -10.44 -7.33 -46.96
C CYS A 352 -9.25 -8.32 -46.91
N PRO A 353 -8.12 -8.01 -47.56
CA PRO A 353 -6.93 -8.88 -47.57
C PRO A 353 -6.33 -9.09 -46.16
N TYR A 354 -6.67 -8.24 -45.19
CA TYR A 354 -6.17 -8.33 -43.81
C TYR A 354 -7.19 -8.94 -42.85
N ARG A 355 -8.34 -9.48 -43.35
CA ARG A 355 -9.45 -9.97 -42.50
C ARG A 355 -8.97 -10.95 -41.42
N ASP A 356 -8.16 -11.95 -41.78
CA ASP A 356 -7.67 -12.99 -40.88
C ASP A 356 -6.76 -12.49 -39.74
N ARG A 357 -6.15 -11.34 -39.96
CA ARG A 357 -5.30 -10.67 -38.96
C ARG A 357 -6.04 -9.56 -38.20
N CYS A 358 -7.27 -9.25 -38.61
CA CYS A 358 -8.05 -8.12 -38.10
C CYS A 358 -9.17 -8.57 -37.14
N THR A 359 -10.00 -9.52 -37.57
CA THR A 359 -11.17 -9.93 -36.79
C THR A 359 -11.51 -11.42 -36.92
N ASN A 360 -12.06 -12.01 -35.84
CA ASN A 360 -12.66 -13.35 -35.83
C ASN A 360 -14.19 -13.27 -35.80
N SER A 361 -14.79 -12.09 -36.04
CA SER A 361 -16.21 -11.93 -36.05
C SER A 361 -16.84 -12.76 -37.17
N LYS A 362 -17.94 -13.44 -36.89
CA LYS A 362 -18.73 -14.15 -37.88
C LYS A 362 -19.43 -13.20 -38.88
N ASP A 363 -19.66 -11.98 -38.42
CA ASP A 363 -20.33 -10.93 -39.19
C ASP A 363 -19.33 -9.98 -39.91
N ASP A 364 -18.06 -10.38 -40.03
CA ASP A 364 -16.99 -9.62 -40.68
C ASP A 364 -16.81 -8.18 -40.15
N VAL A 365 -17.20 -7.93 -38.91
CA VAL A 365 -17.09 -6.61 -38.27
C VAL A 365 -15.89 -6.54 -37.34
N LYS A 366 -15.10 -5.47 -37.45
CA LYS A 366 -14.09 -5.09 -36.46
C LYS A 366 -14.65 -4.04 -35.52
N VAL A 367 -14.50 -4.27 -34.22
CA VAL A 367 -14.85 -3.29 -33.19
C VAL A 367 -13.58 -2.83 -32.47
N ILE A 368 -13.39 -1.52 -32.42
CA ILE A 368 -12.34 -0.89 -31.58
C ILE A 368 -13.05 -0.09 -30.49
N THR A 369 -12.55 -0.21 -29.27
CA THR A 369 -13.11 0.52 -28.12
C THR A 369 -12.17 1.62 -27.65
N ARG A 370 -12.73 2.77 -27.30
CA ARG A 370 -12.03 3.93 -26.71
C ARG A 370 -12.78 4.38 -25.46
N HIS A 371 -12.10 4.42 -24.31
CA HIS A 371 -12.72 4.87 -23.07
C HIS A 371 -13.03 6.39 -23.16
N VAL A 372 -14.12 6.87 -22.56
CA VAL A 372 -14.48 8.31 -22.53
C VAL A 372 -13.38 9.17 -21.91
N TRP A 373 -12.51 8.59 -21.08
CA TRP A 373 -11.34 9.22 -20.48
C TRP A 373 -10.01 8.75 -21.10
N GLU A 374 -10.01 8.25 -22.34
CA GLU A 374 -8.80 7.75 -22.99
C GLU A 374 -7.75 8.86 -23.20
N ASN A 375 -8.18 10.11 -23.39
CA ASN A 375 -7.31 11.27 -23.51
C ASN A 375 -6.35 11.41 -22.30
N TYR A 376 -6.80 11.07 -21.08
CA TYR A 376 -5.92 11.07 -19.90
C TYR A 376 -4.92 9.94 -19.94
N MET A 377 -5.27 8.78 -20.53
CA MET A 377 -4.33 7.67 -20.71
C MET A 377 -3.26 8.00 -21.75
N GLU A 378 -3.63 8.72 -22.79
CA GLU A 378 -2.70 9.25 -23.80
C GLU A 378 -1.73 10.26 -23.19
N GLN A 379 -2.24 11.20 -22.36
CA GLN A 379 -1.38 12.11 -21.60
C GLN A 379 -0.40 11.37 -20.66
N VAL A 380 -0.82 10.28 -20.03
CA VAL A 380 0.10 9.44 -19.22
C VAL A 380 1.20 8.82 -20.09
N GLU A 381 0.89 8.42 -21.34
CA GLU A 381 1.93 7.93 -22.27
C GLU A 381 2.88 9.06 -22.69
N ASP A 382 2.38 10.26 -22.96
CA ASP A 382 3.19 11.42 -23.29
C ASP A 382 4.12 11.78 -22.12
N ILE A 383 3.58 11.83 -20.90
CA ILE A 383 4.37 12.04 -19.68
C ILE A 383 5.49 10.99 -19.59
N ARG A 384 5.21 9.72 -19.87
CA ARG A 384 6.21 8.64 -19.82
C ARG A 384 7.36 8.86 -20.80
N HIS A 385 7.12 9.56 -21.91
CA HIS A 385 8.12 9.91 -22.91
C HIS A 385 8.87 11.21 -22.61
N THR A 386 8.39 12.00 -21.66
CA THR A 386 9.07 13.22 -21.20
C THR A 386 10.43 12.88 -20.56
N THR A 387 11.41 13.74 -20.75
CA THR A 387 12.77 13.60 -20.21
C THR A 387 12.73 13.39 -18.69
N GLY A 388 13.49 12.41 -18.19
CA GLY A 388 13.61 12.09 -16.76
C GLY A 388 12.52 11.18 -16.20
N MET A 389 11.39 10.96 -16.88
CA MET A 389 10.27 10.17 -16.33
C MET A 389 10.58 8.66 -16.29
N LYS A 390 11.33 8.14 -17.25
CA LYS A 390 11.77 6.74 -17.24
C LYS A 390 12.75 6.46 -16.09
N GLU A 391 13.63 7.39 -15.82
CA GLU A 391 14.59 7.34 -14.71
C GLU A 391 13.84 7.41 -13.37
N ARG A 392 12.88 8.33 -13.24
CA ARG A 392 12.03 8.45 -12.06
C ARG A 392 11.23 7.17 -11.81
N TYR A 393 10.69 6.55 -12.85
CA TYR A 393 10.01 5.26 -12.72
C TYR A 393 10.94 4.14 -12.23
N LYS A 394 12.18 4.10 -12.72
CA LYS A 394 13.17 3.09 -12.30
C LYS A 394 13.54 3.20 -10.83
N GLN A 395 13.44 4.39 -10.24
CA GLN A 395 13.70 4.61 -8.80
C GLN A 395 12.77 3.79 -7.89
N ARG A 396 11.64 3.26 -8.37
CA ARG A 396 10.77 2.36 -7.61
C ARG A 396 11.53 1.18 -7.01
N LYS A 397 12.50 0.60 -7.74
CA LYS A 397 13.31 -0.53 -7.28
C LYS A 397 14.14 -0.18 -6.03
N GLU A 398 14.62 1.05 -5.99
CA GLU A 398 15.47 1.57 -4.91
C GLU A 398 14.65 2.22 -3.79
N THR A 399 13.38 2.50 -4.00
CA THR A 399 12.48 3.16 -3.04
C THR A 399 11.45 2.18 -2.48
N ILE A 400 10.24 2.14 -3.02
CA ILE A 400 9.12 1.39 -2.44
C ILE A 400 9.36 -0.13 -2.40
N GLU A 401 10.01 -0.70 -3.43
CA GLU A 401 10.34 -2.13 -3.44
C GLU A 401 11.35 -2.46 -2.33
N ARG A 402 12.31 -1.56 -2.07
CA ARG A 402 13.27 -1.69 -0.97
C ARG A 402 12.59 -1.51 0.40
N VAL A 403 11.65 -0.57 0.53
CA VAL A 403 10.84 -0.42 1.75
C VAL A 403 10.14 -1.73 2.07
N PHE A 404 9.51 -2.38 1.09
CA PHE A 404 8.87 -3.68 1.30
C PHE A 404 9.85 -4.82 1.61
N ALA A 405 11.01 -4.82 0.97
CA ALA A 405 12.06 -5.78 1.28
C ALA A 405 12.51 -5.63 2.74
N ASP A 406 12.82 -4.43 3.19
CA ASP A 406 13.21 -4.14 4.57
C ASP A 406 12.10 -4.48 5.56
N ALA A 407 10.83 -4.12 5.27
CA ALA A 407 9.68 -4.45 6.11
C ALA A 407 9.53 -5.97 6.30
N LYS A 408 9.70 -6.74 5.22
CA LYS A 408 9.56 -8.20 5.24
C LYS A 408 10.74 -8.92 5.89
N GLU A 409 11.97 -8.48 5.61
CA GLU A 409 13.18 -9.17 6.07
C GLU A 409 13.64 -8.74 7.46
N LYS A 410 13.44 -7.47 7.80
CA LYS A 410 14.01 -6.87 9.02
C LYS A 410 12.98 -6.53 10.09
N HIS A 411 11.69 -6.42 9.70
CA HIS A 411 10.62 -5.93 10.59
C HIS A 411 9.42 -6.88 10.69
N GLY A 412 9.51 -8.09 10.12
CA GLY A 412 8.54 -9.17 10.33
C GLY A 412 7.26 -9.11 9.49
N MET A 413 7.16 -8.25 8.46
CA MET A 413 5.95 -8.03 7.67
C MET A 413 5.54 -9.21 6.76
N ARG A 414 6.30 -10.29 6.64
CA ARG A 414 5.94 -11.43 5.78
C ARG A 414 4.66 -12.13 6.20
N TYR A 415 4.39 -12.14 7.49
CA TYR A 415 3.36 -12.91 8.12
C TYR A 415 2.86 -12.20 9.38
N THR A 416 1.54 -12.08 9.55
CA THR A 416 0.97 -11.53 10.77
C THR A 416 0.50 -12.64 11.73
N GLN A 417 0.63 -12.38 13.03
CA GLN A 417 0.05 -13.22 14.08
C GLN A 417 -1.34 -12.74 14.50
N TYR A 418 -1.72 -11.54 14.10
CA TYR A 418 -3.01 -10.96 14.42
C TYR A 418 -4.10 -11.41 13.44
N ARG A 419 -5.36 -11.25 13.85
CA ARG A 419 -6.55 -11.49 13.05
C ARG A 419 -7.48 -10.28 13.15
N GLY A 420 -8.14 -9.98 12.04
CA GLY A 420 -9.03 -8.84 11.93
C GLY A 420 -8.33 -7.55 11.48
N LEU A 421 -8.97 -6.83 10.57
CA LEU A 421 -8.43 -5.66 9.87
C LEU A 421 -7.91 -4.57 10.82
N ALA A 422 -8.64 -4.29 11.91
CA ALA A 422 -8.25 -3.28 12.90
C ALA A 422 -6.89 -3.60 13.56
N LYS A 423 -6.64 -4.87 13.89
CA LYS A 423 -5.36 -5.27 14.49
C LYS A 423 -4.20 -5.25 13.48
N ILE A 424 -4.48 -5.56 12.22
CA ILE A 424 -3.47 -5.44 11.15
C ILE A 424 -3.11 -3.98 10.91
N LYS A 425 -4.11 -3.09 10.94
CA LYS A 425 -3.88 -1.66 10.83
C LYS A 425 -3.01 -1.13 11.99
N MET A 426 -3.32 -1.54 13.23
CA MET A 426 -2.48 -1.26 14.40
C MET A 426 -1.05 -1.78 14.22
N GLU A 427 -0.90 -3.05 13.79
CA GLU A 427 0.40 -3.67 13.55
C GLU A 427 1.22 -2.87 12.54
N LEU A 428 0.63 -2.46 11.42
CA LEU A 428 1.34 -1.71 10.38
C LEU A 428 1.66 -0.27 10.79
N ASN A 429 0.83 0.39 11.59
CA ASN A 429 1.18 1.69 12.17
C ASN A 429 2.44 1.59 13.03
N LEU A 430 2.53 0.58 13.88
CA LEU A 430 3.74 0.32 14.67
C LEU A 430 4.93 -0.07 13.80
N LEU A 431 4.75 -1.00 12.87
CA LEU A 431 5.83 -1.51 12.01
C LEU A 431 6.44 -0.39 11.15
N PHE A 432 5.62 0.34 10.40
CA PHE A 432 6.09 1.43 9.55
C PHE A 432 6.58 2.63 10.38
N GLY A 433 5.93 2.91 11.52
CA GLY A 433 6.42 3.89 12.49
C GLY A 433 7.82 3.53 13.01
N CYS A 434 8.06 2.28 13.38
CA CYS A 434 9.36 1.79 13.81
C CYS A 434 10.43 1.83 12.71
N MET A 435 10.05 1.54 11.45
CA MET A 435 10.95 1.68 10.30
C MET A 435 11.39 3.14 10.14
N ASN A 436 10.43 4.06 10.16
CA ASN A 436 10.69 5.50 10.06
C ASN A 436 11.54 5.99 11.24
N LEU A 437 11.21 5.61 12.47
CA LEU A 437 11.93 6.00 13.67
C LEU A 437 13.38 5.49 13.67
N LYS A 438 13.60 4.22 13.29
CA LYS A 438 14.95 3.65 13.18
C LYS A 438 15.81 4.44 12.21
N LYS A 439 15.25 4.86 11.09
CA LYS A 439 15.94 5.65 10.08
C LYS A 439 16.18 7.08 10.57
N LEU A 440 15.18 7.72 11.16
CA LEU A 440 15.30 9.04 11.80
C LEU A 440 16.43 9.04 12.82
N ALA A 441 16.47 8.08 13.73
CA ALA A 441 17.47 7.95 14.78
C ALA A 441 18.89 7.86 14.21
N ILE A 442 19.07 7.05 13.15
CA ILE A 442 20.36 6.90 12.47
C ILE A 442 20.78 8.19 11.76
N TRP A 443 19.86 8.90 11.10
CA TRP A 443 20.15 10.10 10.36
C TRP A 443 20.43 11.29 11.29
N LYS A 444 19.63 11.49 12.34
CA LYS A 444 19.92 12.52 13.39
C LYS A 444 21.30 12.31 14.01
N TRP A 445 21.64 11.06 14.31
CA TRP A 445 22.96 10.75 14.87
C TRP A 445 24.11 11.12 13.92
N ARG A 446 23.98 10.83 12.62
CA ARG A 446 25.01 11.14 11.62
C ARG A 446 25.25 12.65 11.41
N ILE A 447 24.24 13.47 11.64
CA ILE A 447 24.37 14.94 11.52
C ILE A 447 25.02 15.53 12.76
N LYS A 448 24.82 14.89 13.92
CA LYS A 448 25.34 15.36 15.20
C LYS A 448 26.82 15.05 15.39
N TRP A 449 27.32 14.05 14.70
CA TRP A 449 28.69 13.53 14.74
C TRP A 449 29.32 13.43 13.33
#